data_f1903d018a988a0784c6b9b647a1e23a
#
_entry.id   f1903d018a988a0784c6b9b647a1e23a
#
_cell.length_a   1.000
_cell.length_b   1.000
_cell.length_c   1.000
_cell.angle_alpha   90.00
_cell.angle_beta   90.00
_cell.angle_gamma   90.00
#
_symmetry.space_group_name_H-M   'P 1'
#
loop_
_entity.id
_entity.type
_entity.pdbx_description
1 polymer ?
#
loop_
_entity_poly.entity_id
_entity_poly.type
_entity_poly.pdbx_seq_one_letter_code
_entity_poly.pdbx_strand_id
1 'polypeptide(L)'
;MSKSQETPLWEKLAGFVGLLLMLGVIGFLIYEAVQPQTEAEIVTEVQSITPQVGGYLVKFEASNRGRTTAASVLLEGELYDPAGGDEPVETAEMTFDYIPDQSDRTGLLVFTHDPRRYDLRLQVKGFMDP
;
A
#
# COMPACT_ATOMS: atom_id res chain seq x y z
N MET A 1 -35.90 59.41 7.44
CA MET A 1 -34.57 59.55 6.83
C MET A 1 -33.87 58.22 6.96
N SER A 2 -33.78 57.54 5.89
CA SER A 2 -32.92 56.37 5.81
C SER A 2 -31.46 56.84 5.81
N LYS A 3 -30.79 56.62 6.94
CA LYS A 3 -29.34 56.68 6.90
C LYS A 3 -28.89 55.57 6.02
N SER A 4 -28.31 55.88 4.88
CA SER A 4 -27.53 54.93 4.16
C SER A 4 -26.47 54.41 5.10
N GLN A 5 -26.61 53.17 5.52
CA GLN A 5 -25.57 52.50 6.29
C GLN A 5 -24.40 52.29 5.37
N GLU A 6 -23.51 53.25 5.38
CA GLU A 6 -22.21 53.05 4.77
C GLU A 6 -21.45 52.04 5.63
N THR A 7 -21.26 50.88 5.11
CA THR A 7 -20.39 49.87 5.73
C THR A 7 -19.00 50.48 5.84
N PRO A 8 -18.40 50.57 7.04
CA PRO A 8 -17.00 51.03 7.14
C PRO A 8 -16.07 50.23 6.25
N LEU A 9 -15.05 50.90 5.74
CA LEU A 9 -14.09 50.23 4.83
C LEU A 9 -13.43 49.01 5.49
N TRP A 10 -13.20 49.06 6.79
CA TRP A 10 -12.60 47.97 7.53
C TRP A 10 -13.53 46.75 7.61
N GLU A 11 -14.87 46.94 7.67
CA GLU A 11 -15.83 45.84 7.60
C GLU A 11 -15.80 45.16 6.25
N LYS A 12 -15.73 45.91 5.18
CA LYS A 12 -15.58 45.40 3.82
C LYS A 12 -14.25 44.64 3.67
N LEU A 13 -13.19 45.14 4.25
CA LEU A 13 -11.88 44.50 4.25
C LEU A 13 -11.91 43.19 5.05
N ALA A 14 -12.53 43.21 6.24
CA ALA A 14 -12.68 42.00 7.06
C ALA A 14 -13.50 40.91 6.35
N GLY A 15 -14.60 41.30 5.69
CA GLY A 15 -15.43 40.40 4.89
C GLY A 15 -14.65 39.82 3.70
N PHE A 16 -13.85 40.63 3.03
CA PHE A 16 -13.02 40.18 1.92
C PHE A 16 -11.94 39.21 2.38
N VAL A 17 -11.27 39.49 3.49
CA VAL A 17 -10.25 38.60 4.08
C VAL A 17 -10.91 37.27 4.49
N GLY A 18 -12.08 37.32 5.13
CA GLY A 18 -12.82 36.12 5.52
C GLY A 18 -13.21 35.27 4.31
N LEU A 19 -13.65 35.92 3.21
CA LEU A 19 -13.96 35.23 1.97
C LEU A 19 -12.73 34.57 1.35
N LEU A 20 -11.58 35.25 1.34
CA LEU A 20 -10.34 34.68 0.84
C LEU A 20 -9.88 33.49 1.65
N LEU A 21 -9.99 33.55 2.98
CA LEU A 21 -9.65 32.43 3.87
C LEU A 21 -10.58 31.24 3.60
N MET A 22 -11.88 31.49 3.46
CA MET A 22 -12.86 30.44 3.15
C MET A 22 -12.56 29.78 1.80
N LEU A 23 -12.29 30.58 0.77
CA LEU A 23 -11.92 30.05 -0.55
C LEU A 23 -10.60 29.29 -0.49
N GLY A 24 -9.65 29.74 0.30
CA GLY A 24 -8.38 29.05 0.52
C GLY A 24 -8.56 27.68 1.17
N VAL A 25 -9.41 27.60 2.19
CA VAL A 25 -9.72 26.33 2.86
C VAL A 25 -10.47 25.38 1.92
N ILE A 26 -11.46 25.88 1.19
CA ILE A 26 -12.20 25.07 0.22
C ILE A 26 -11.25 24.57 -0.88
N GLY A 27 -10.41 25.45 -1.42
CA GLY A 27 -9.43 25.09 -2.43
C GLY A 27 -8.45 24.02 -1.94
N PHE A 28 -7.98 24.13 -0.70
CA PHE A 28 -7.11 23.15 -0.07
C PHE A 28 -7.80 21.80 0.09
N LEU A 29 -9.06 21.78 0.56
CA LEU A 29 -9.83 20.56 0.72
C LEU A 29 -10.08 19.87 -0.63
N ILE A 30 -10.38 20.64 -1.67
CA ILE A 30 -10.55 20.10 -3.03
C ILE A 30 -9.24 19.52 -3.54
N TYR A 31 -8.14 20.24 -3.35
CA TYR A 31 -6.80 19.79 -3.74
C TYR A 31 -6.46 18.45 -3.08
N GLU A 32 -6.71 18.32 -1.79
CA GLU A 32 -6.46 17.08 -1.06
C GLU A 32 -7.39 15.95 -1.51
N ALA A 33 -8.65 16.26 -1.82
CA ALA A 33 -9.62 15.27 -2.28
C ALA A 33 -9.34 14.72 -3.68
N VAL A 34 -8.76 15.53 -4.56
CA VAL A 34 -8.40 15.09 -5.93
C VAL A 34 -6.98 14.51 -6.02
N GLN A 35 -6.20 14.59 -4.97
CA GLN A 35 -4.93 13.89 -4.95
C GLN A 35 -5.20 12.39 -4.98
N PRO A 36 -4.51 11.64 -5.87
CA PRO A 36 -4.60 10.20 -5.84
C PRO A 36 -4.14 9.74 -4.46
N GLN A 37 -5.06 9.13 -3.71
CA GLN A 37 -4.66 8.40 -2.51
C GLN A 37 -3.73 7.31 -3.00
N THR A 38 -2.48 7.39 -2.56
CA THR A 38 -1.51 6.34 -2.89
C THR A 38 -1.98 5.10 -2.16
N GLU A 39 -2.61 4.20 -2.89
CA GLU A 39 -3.02 2.90 -2.38
C GLU A 39 -1.83 2.18 -1.74
N ALA A 40 -2.12 1.20 -0.91
CA ALA A 40 -1.07 0.36 -0.36
C ALA A 40 -0.31 -0.31 -1.52
N GLU A 41 1.00 -0.19 -1.50
CA GLU A 41 1.88 -0.81 -2.49
C GLU A 41 2.79 -1.82 -1.78
N ILE A 42 2.55 -3.10 -2.05
CA ILE A 42 3.31 -4.17 -1.42
C ILE A 42 4.41 -4.64 -2.37
N VAL A 43 5.64 -4.49 -1.92
CA VAL A 43 6.83 -4.97 -2.62
C VAL A 43 7.43 -6.11 -1.82
N THR A 44 7.78 -7.20 -2.49
CA THR A 44 8.34 -8.38 -1.86
C THR A 44 9.78 -8.62 -2.31
N GLU A 45 10.60 -9.07 -1.37
CA GLU A 45 12.00 -9.42 -1.62
C GLU A 45 12.36 -10.69 -0.88
N VAL A 46 12.94 -11.66 -1.60
CA VAL A 46 13.44 -12.88 -0.98
C VAL A 46 14.76 -12.58 -0.28
N GLN A 47 14.83 -12.88 1.03
CA GLN A 47 16.03 -12.65 1.83
C GLN A 47 16.91 -13.88 1.91
N SER A 48 16.34 -15.06 2.12
CA SER A 48 17.10 -16.29 2.24
C SER A 48 16.28 -17.52 1.92
N ILE A 49 16.96 -18.57 1.50
CA ILE A 49 16.41 -19.89 1.26
C ILE A 49 17.23 -20.86 2.09
N THR A 50 16.60 -21.55 3.05
CA THR A 50 17.28 -22.44 3.96
C THR A 50 16.70 -23.86 3.84
N PRO A 51 17.52 -24.88 3.60
CA PRO A 51 17.06 -26.26 3.67
C PRO A 51 16.65 -26.62 5.10
N GLN A 52 15.56 -27.37 5.21
CA GLN A 52 15.10 -27.91 6.49
C GLN A 52 14.60 -29.33 6.32
N VAL A 53 14.30 -29.99 7.43
CA VAL A 53 13.75 -31.36 7.39
C VAL A 53 12.38 -31.33 6.69
N GLY A 54 12.27 -32.04 5.59
CA GLY A 54 11.02 -32.15 4.83
C GLY A 54 10.79 -31.05 3.80
N GLY A 55 11.76 -30.14 3.58
CA GLY A 55 11.57 -29.10 2.58
C GLY A 55 12.56 -27.96 2.67
N TYR A 56 12.11 -26.80 2.20
CA TYR A 56 12.90 -25.60 2.11
C TYR A 56 12.12 -24.40 2.67
N LEU A 57 12.79 -23.59 3.46
CA LEU A 57 12.20 -22.41 4.08
C LEU A 57 12.66 -21.16 3.30
N VAL A 58 11.71 -20.45 2.74
CA VAL A 58 11.95 -19.17 2.06
C VAL A 58 11.57 -18.05 3.02
N LYS A 59 12.56 -17.26 3.40
CA LYS A 59 12.37 -16.04 4.17
C LYS A 59 12.29 -14.86 3.22
N PHE A 60 11.23 -14.10 3.30
CA PHE A 60 11.03 -12.93 2.45
C PHE A 60 10.56 -11.74 3.29
N GLU A 61 10.74 -10.57 2.74
CA GLU A 61 10.26 -9.33 3.33
C GLU A 61 9.18 -8.72 2.44
N ALA A 62 8.07 -8.33 3.04
CA ALA A 62 7.02 -7.59 2.39
C ALA A 62 7.02 -6.17 2.93
N SER A 63 7.19 -5.20 2.04
CA SER A 63 7.27 -3.78 2.37
C SER A 63 6.06 -3.06 1.80
N ASN A 64 5.37 -2.29 2.63
CA ASN A 64 4.30 -1.41 2.18
C ASN A 64 4.89 -0.02 1.92
N ARG A 65 5.07 0.32 0.66
CA ARG A 65 5.57 1.63 0.23
C ARG A 65 4.45 2.64 -0.01
N GLY A 66 3.21 2.21 0.09
CA GLY A 66 2.05 3.08 -0.02
C GLY A 66 1.84 3.92 1.23
N ARG A 67 0.82 4.75 1.21
CA ARG A 67 0.47 5.65 2.31
C ARG A 67 -0.72 5.14 3.14
N THR A 68 -1.28 4.00 2.78
CA THR A 68 -2.39 3.39 3.51
C THR A 68 -1.98 2.02 4.02
N THR A 69 -2.51 1.65 5.19
CA THR A 69 -2.32 0.32 5.76
C THR A 69 -3.03 -0.71 4.89
N ALA A 70 -2.36 -1.82 4.60
CA ALA A 70 -2.97 -2.98 3.95
C ALA A 70 -3.39 -3.99 5.00
N ALA A 71 -4.61 -4.49 4.91
CA ALA A 71 -5.15 -5.51 5.80
C ALA A 71 -5.36 -6.81 5.04
N SER A 72 -5.24 -7.94 5.73
CA SER A 72 -5.47 -9.27 5.16
C SER A 72 -4.70 -9.48 3.85
N VAL A 73 -3.40 -9.20 3.88
CA VAL A 73 -2.54 -9.30 2.70
C VAL A 73 -2.23 -10.76 2.43
N LEU A 74 -2.79 -11.29 1.33
CA LEU A 74 -2.53 -12.65 0.88
C LEU A 74 -1.34 -12.67 -0.07
N LEU A 75 -0.28 -13.34 0.34
CA LEU A 75 0.91 -13.57 -0.45
C LEU A 75 0.98 -15.01 -0.92
N GLU A 76 1.29 -15.19 -2.19
CA GLU A 76 1.47 -16.50 -2.80
C GLU A 76 2.86 -16.59 -3.41
N GLY A 77 3.58 -17.65 -3.07
CA GLY A 77 4.83 -18.01 -3.71
C GLY A 77 4.59 -19.15 -4.69
N GLU A 78 5.03 -18.97 -5.92
CA GLU A 78 4.88 -19.98 -6.98
C GLU A 78 6.25 -20.40 -7.50
N LEU A 79 6.45 -21.71 -7.65
CA LEU A 79 7.62 -22.25 -8.26
C LEU A 79 7.30 -22.71 -9.69
N TYR A 80 7.98 -22.15 -10.66
CA TYR A 80 7.84 -22.51 -12.07
C TYR A 80 9.06 -23.28 -12.56
N ASP A 81 8.82 -24.22 -13.46
CA ASP A 81 9.91 -24.92 -14.11
C ASP A 81 10.71 -23.94 -14.99
N PRO A 82 12.04 -23.82 -14.80
CA PRO A 82 12.87 -22.93 -15.63
C PRO A 82 12.90 -23.33 -17.10
N ALA A 83 12.57 -24.57 -17.43
CA ALA A 83 12.47 -25.04 -18.81
C ALA A 83 11.21 -24.58 -19.53
N GLY A 84 10.29 -23.94 -18.81
CA GLY A 84 9.03 -23.44 -19.33
C GLY A 84 7.84 -24.18 -18.76
N GLY A 85 6.68 -23.55 -18.80
CA GLY A 85 5.43 -24.07 -18.29
C GLY A 85 4.54 -22.91 -17.83
N ASP A 86 3.24 -23.03 -18.07
CA ASP A 86 2.26 -22.00 -17.69
C ASP A 86 1.71 -22.23 -16.29
N GLU A 87 1.92 -23.42 -15.73
CA GLU A 87 1.43 -23.78 -14.40
C GLU A 87 2.58 -23.92 -13.41
N PRO A 88 2.40 -23.44 -12.18
CA PRO A 88 3.40 -23.63 -11.13
C PRO A 88 3.51 -25.10 -10.73
N VAL A 89 4.75 -25.55 -10.49
CA VAL A 89 5.05 -26.89 -9.98
C VAL A 89 4.60 -27.03 -8.52
N GLU A 90 4.73 -25.95 -7.75
CA GLU A 90 4.34 -25.89 -6.36
C GLU A 90 3.94 -24.48 -5.99
N THR A 91 2.96 -24.34 -5.10
CA THR A 91 2.51 -23.05 -4.57
C THR A 91 2.48 -23.09 -3.04
N ALA A 92 2.79 -21.97 -2.42
CA ALA A 92 2.67 -21.78 -0.98
C ALA A 92 2.06 -20.41 -0.72
N GLU A 93 1.24 -20.31 0.30
CA GLU A 93 0.53 -19.07 0.63
C GLU A 93 0.73 -18.70 2.09
N MET A 94 0.69 -17.41 2.36
CA MET A 94 0.56 -16.89 3.71
C MET A 94 -0.21 -15.57 3.71
N THR A 95 -0.79 -15.23 4.85
CA THR A 95 -1.57 -14.01 5.02
C THR A 95 -0.97 -13.19 6.14
N PHE A 96 -0.74 -11.90 5.88
CA PHE A 96 -0.44 -10.93 6.92
C PHE A 96 -1.74 -10.24 7.35
N ASP A 97 -1.95 -10.11 8.65
CA ASP A 97 -3.12 -9.40 9.18
C ASP A 97 -3.09 -7.93 8.78
N TYR A 98 -1.94 -7.28 8.98
CA TYR A 98 -1.74 -5.88 8.63
C TYR A 98 -0.29 -5.65 8.21
N ILE A 99 -0.12 -4.82 7.20
CA ILE A 99 1.17 -4.20 6.88
C ILE A 99 0.93 -2.69 6.89
N PRO A 100 1.31 -2.00 7.98
CA PRO A 100 1.13 -0.56 8.06
C PRO A 100 1.87 0.18 6.94
N ASP A 101 1.42 1.39 6.63
CA ASP A 101 2.10 2.23 5.66
C ASP A 101 3.57 2.45 6.04
N GLN A 102 4.45 2.49 5.06
CA GLN A 102 5.89 2.68 5.23
C GLN A 102 6.55 1.65 6.19
N SER A 103 5.97 0.46 6.30
CA SER A 103 6.45 -0.60 7.20
C SER A 103 6.79 -1.87 6.45
N ASP A 104 7.62 -2.69 7.08
CA ASP A 104 8.06 -3.97 6.57
C ASP A 104 7.57 -5.10 7.46
N ARG A 105 7.30 -6.25 6.85
CA ARG A 105 7.00 -7.49 7.56
C ARG A 105 7.78 -8.63 6.96
N THR A 106 8.30 -9.49 7.81
CA THR A 106 9.00 -10.70 7.38
C THR A 106 8.02 -11.87 7.35
N GLY A 107 8.03 -12.62 6.26
CA GLY A 107 7.23 -13.81 6.11
C GLY A 107 8.07 -15.03 5.78
N LEU A 108 7.48 -16.20 6.00
CA LEU A 108 8.11 -17.49 5.74
C LEU A 108 7.18 -18.33 4.88
N LEU A 109 7.73 -18.90 3.81
CA LEU A 109 7.04 -19.87 2.98
C LEU A 109 7.82 -21.17 2.99
N VAL A 110 7.11 -22.29 3.01
CA VAL A 110 7.71 -23.63 2.99
C VAL A 110 7.37 -24.32 1.68
N PHE A 111 8.41 -24.80 1.00
CA PHE A 111 8.28 -25.58 -0.23
C PHE A 111 8.90 -26.96 -0.06
N THR A 112 8.35 -27.95 -0.75
CA THR A 112 8.93 -29.30 -0.81
C THR A 112 10.02 -29.38 -1.86
N HIS A 113 9.89 -28.61 -2.95
CA HIS A 113 10.90 -28.50 -4.00
C HIS A 113 11.92 -27.42 -3.65
N ASP A 114 13.16 -27.58 -4.12
CA ASP A 114 14.22 -26.59 -3.89
C ASP A 114 13.95 -25.32 -4.71
N PRO A 115 13.60 -24.20 -4.04
CA PRO A 115 13.29 -22.95 -4.76
C PRO A 115 14.45 -22.38 -5.56
N ARG A 116 15.69 -22.81 -5.29
CA ARG A 116 16.89 -22.37 -6.03
C ARG A 116 17.01 -23.01 -7.38
N ARG A 117 16.32 -24.14 -7.61
CA ARG A 117 16.28 -24.88 -8.88
C ARG A 117 15.10 -24.52 -9.76
N TYR A 118 14.17 -23.74 -9.24
CA TYR A 118 12.96 -23.31 -9.91
C TYR A 118 12.91 -21.79 -9.98
N ASP A 119 12.04 -21.28 -10.82
CA ASP A 119 11.77 -19.86 -10.89
C ASP A 119 10.72 -19.52 -9.78
N LEU A 120 11.18 -18.87 -8.74
CA LEU A 120 10.33 -18.47 -7.61
C LEU A 120 9.73 -17.10 -7.90
N ARG A 121 8.41 -17.04 -7.90
CA ARG A 121 7.65 -15.79 -8.05
C ARG A 121 6.79 -15.56 -6.84
N LEU A 122 6.96 -14.40 -6.22
CA LEU A 122 6.12 -13.94 -5.11
C LEU A 122 5.10 -12.97 -5.66
N GLN A 123 3.81 -13.22 -5.34
CA GLN A 123 2.72 -12.37 -5.80
C GLN A 123 1.82 -12.01 -4.64
N VAL A 124 1.35 -10.77 -4.62
CA VAL A 124 0.27 -10.34 -3.75
C VAL A 124 -1.03 -10.62 -4.47
N LYS A 125 -1.83 -11.58 -3.96
CA LYS A 125 -3.11 -11.96 -4.57
C LYS A 125 -4.22 -11.00 -4.22
N GLY A 126 -4.13 -10.31 -3.09
CA GLY A 126 -5.10 -9.32 -2.69
C GLY A 126 -4.82 -8.78 -1.31
N PHE A 127 -5.41 -7.65 -1.02
CA PHE A 127 -5.44 -7.04 0.30
C PHE A 127 -6.69 -6.19 0.42
N MET A 128 -7.04 -5.84 1.66
CA MET A 128 -8.18 -4.97 1.93
C MET A 128 -7.70 -3.67 2.57
N ASP A 129 -8.42 -2.60 2.29
CA ASP A 129 -8.29 -1.37 3.06
C ASP A 129 -8.99 -1.58 4.40
N PRO A 130 -8.32 -1.25 5.51
CA PRO A 130 -8.91 -1.43 6.83
C PRO A 130 -10.08 -0.48 7.10
#